data_bccc40c2242b4d706c4ea85e01a62b29
#
_entry.id   bccc40c2242b4d706c4ea85e01a62b29
#
_cell.length_a   1.000
_cell.length_b   1.000
_cell.length_c   1.000
_cell.angle_alpha   90.00
_cell.angle_beta   90.00
_cell.angle_gamma   90.00
#
_symmetry.space_group_name_H-M   'P 1'
#
loop_
_entity.id
_entity.type
_entity.pdbx_description
1 polymer ?
#
loop_
_entity_poly.entity_id
_entity_poly.type
_entity_poly.pdbx_seq_one_letter_code
_entity_poly.pdbx_strand_id
1 'polypeptide(L)'
;MRFALLFPIAVLAAGCASPSATPPVTIAATTVPTAQATANEPLEAIQAQPLYRMQPVEAGRYIAWVHEAEPDLRKRIAAIGRKNIGQPYRLNLLGEFPFQVHDDLPMFSLDHSDCVVFVEHTYAMALSQSWDEFFWMLQRIRYRDGVIGVATRNHYTEMDWNVANRWLVTDISADLAGPDAAAYTMTIDRARFLRTRHHTETSIPAETSRQAYVPKDRVAAIAGRLREGDLVNVISTRDGTYFASHVGLVVLGADGERHFLHSSEPQVREETFESFIARAAAREERNRQEGKHGQVLAGFKFLRLNDNVVVPPMAPQPRPGHPAGA
;
A
#
# COMPACT_ATOMS: atom_id res chain seq x y z
N MET A 1 -5.53 34.65 55.67
CA MET A 1 -6.52 33.76 56.27
C MET A 1 -6.51 32.44 55.48
N ARG A 2 -5.97 31.40 56.10
CA ARG A 2 -5.89 30.02 55.52
C ARG A 2 -7.13 29.27 55.95
N PHE A 3 -7.91 28.71 55.05
CA PHE A 3 -8.94 27.71 55.36
C PHE A 3 -8.46 26.33 54.83
N ALA A 4 -8.18 25.46 55.74
CA ALA A 4 -7.95 24.05 55.51
C ALA A 4 -9.31 23.35 55.53
N LEU A 5 -9.64 22.60 54.48
CA LEU A 5 -10.78 21.68 54.42
C LEU A 5 -10.26 20.24 54.59
N LEU A 6 -10.63 19.67 55.74
CA LEU A 6 -10.46 18.26 56.09
C LEU A 6 -11.59 17.44 55.41
N PHE A 7 -11.23 16.42 54.67
CA PHE A 7 -12.13 15.35 54.19
C PHE A 7 -11.96 14.09 55.06
N PRO A 8 -13.06 13.46 55.49
CA PRO A 8 -12.99 12.23 56.28
C PRO A 8 -12.70 11.00 55.40
N ILE A 9 -11.82 10.16 55.91
CA ILE A 9 -11.47 8.83 55.37
C ILE A 9 -12.58 7.86 55.75
N ALA A 10 -13.32 7.33 54.79
CA ALA A 10 -14.24 6.22 54.96
C ALA A 10 -13.48 4.89 54.73
N VAL A 11 -13.33 4.11 55.78
CA VAL A 11 -12.80 2.73 55.74
C VAL A 11 -13.90 1.81 55.22
N LEU A 12 -13.76 1.26 54.02
CA LEU A 12 -14.61 0.19 53.51
C LEU A 12 -13.92 -1.17 53.76
N ALA A 13 -14.61 -1.99 54.50
CA ALA A 13 -14.19 -3.38 54.79
C ALA A 13 -14.26 -4.21 53.50
N ALA A 14 -13.13 -4.84 53.15
CA ALA A 14 -13.05 -5.77 52.05
C ALA A 14 -13.66 -7.12 52.43
N GLY A 15 -14.80 -7.46 51.84
CA GLY A 15 -15.36 -8.81 51.86
C GLY A 15 -14.60 -9.70 50.87
N CYS A 16 -14.01 -10.80 51.34
CA CYS A 16 -13.42 -11.83 50.50
C CYS A 16 -14.51 -12.56 49.70
N ALA A 17 -14.60 -12.27 48.39
CA ALA A 17 -15.35 -13.10 47.46
C ALA A 17 -14.36 -14.05 46.78
N SER A 18 -14.61 -15.36 46.93
CA SER A 18 -13.87 -16.41 46.22
C SER A 18 -14.00 -16.30 44.72
N PRO A 19 -12.93 -16.49 43.92
CA PRO A 19 -13.05 -16.43 42.47
C PRO A 19 -13.83 -17.64 41.94
N SER A 20 -14.95 -17.39 41.28
CA SER A 20 -15.66 -18.38 40.46
C SER A 20 -14.75 -18.86 39.35
N ALA A 21 -14.52 -20.14 39.28
CA ALA A 21 -13.78 -20.78 38.18
C ALA A 21 -14.53 -20.58 36.86
N THR A 22 -13.92 -19.82 35.93
CA THR A 22 -14.37 -19.72 34.53
C THR A 22 -14.17 -21.08 33.86
N PRO A 23 -15.16 -21.62 33.13
CA PRO A 23 -14.95 -22.87 32.39
C PRO A 23 -13.88 -22.69 31.31
N PRO A 24 -13.07 -23.73 31.00
CA PRO A 24 -12.05 -23.63 29.97
C PRO A 24 -12.70 -23.34 28.62
N VAL A 25 -12.26 -22.24 28.00
CA VAL A 25 -12.59 -21.92 26.61
C VAL A 25 -11.91 -22.98 25.74
N THR A 26 -12.68 -23.91 25.20
CA THR A 26 -12.22 -24.85 24.19
C THR A 26 -11.97 -24.05 22.91
N ILE A 27 -10.74 -23.64 22.66
CA ILE A 27 -10.32 -23.10 21.38
C ILE A 27 -10.40 -24.29 20.41
N ALA A 28 -11.40 -24.29 19.54
CA ALA A 28 -11.42 -25.20 18.40
C ALA A 28 -10.12 -24.97 17.61
N ALA A 29 -9.26 -25.97 17.56
CA ALA A 29 -8.07 -25.96 16.76
C ALA A 29 -8.50 -25.78 15.29
N THR A 30 -8.42 -24.54 14.78
CA THR A 30 -8.47 -24.30 13.36
C THR A 30 -7.22 -24.98 12.82
N THR A 31 -7.41 -26.12 12.15
CA THR A 31 -6.33 -26.85 11.50
C THR A 31 -5.78 -25.96 10.40
N VAL A 32 -4.65 -25.30 10.68
CA VAL A 32 -3.84 -24.66 9.63
C VAL A 32 -3.42 -25.79 8.69
N PRO A 33 -3.72 -25.73 7.38
CA PRO A 33 -3.28 -26.73 6.44
C PRO A 33 -1.76 -26.89 6.55
N THR A 34 -1.27 -28.10 6.70
CA THR A 34 0.18 -28.34 6.72
C THR A 34 0.76 -27.96 5.36
N ALA A 35 1.94 -27.34 5.33
CA ALA A 35 2.63 -26.88 4.10
C ALA A 35 2.72 -28.00 3.03
N GLN A 36 2.67 -29.26 3.41
CA GLN A 36 2.69 -30.43 2.54
C GLN A 36 1.34 -30.69 1.84
N ALA A 37 0.20 -30.36 2.45
CA ALA A 37 -1.12 -30.48 1.86
C ALA A 37 -1.32 -29.45 0.73
N THR A 38 -0.84 -28.23 0.93
CA THR A 38 -0.94 -27.12 -0.07
C THR A 38 -0.01 -27.30 -1.27
N ALA A 39 1.13 -28.02 -1.11
CA ALA A 39 2.05 -28.32 -2.20
C ALA A 39 1.44 -29.26 -3.28
N ASN A 40 0.44 -30.06 -2.90
CA ASN A 40 -0.23 -31.04 -3.78
C ASN A 40 -1.54 -30.55 -4.38
N GLU A 41 -1.98 -29.30 -4.08
CA GLU A 41 -3.21 -28.76 -4.64
C GLU A 41 -3.12 -28.72 -6.18
N PRO A 42 -4.15 -29.18 -6.94
CA PRO A 42 -4.17 -29.05 -8.39
C PRO A 42 -4.06 -27.60 -8.83
N LEU A 43 -3.34 -27.35 -9.93
CA LEU A 43 -3.14 -25.98 -10.44
C LEU A 43 -4.47 -25.28 -10.76
N GLU A 44 -5.43 -26.01 -11.28
CA GLU A 44 -6.77 -25.50 -11.58
C GLU A 44 -7.49 -24.97 -10.33
N ALA A 45 -7.31 -25.64 -9.18
CA ALA A 45 -7.88 -25.20 -7.91
C ALA A 45 -7.20 -23.93 -7.42
N ILE A 46 -5.87 -23.82 -7.58
CA ILE A 46 -5.10 -22.59 -7.28
C ILE A 46 -5.58 -21.44 -8.19
N GLN A 47 -5.78 -21.71 -9.48
CA GLN A 47 -6.30 -20.72 -10.42
C GLN A 47 -7.73 -20.27 -10.10
N ALA A 48 -8.57 -21.12 -9.51
CA ALA A 48 -9.94 -20.80 -9.17
C ALA A 48 -10.07 -19.92 -7.91
N GLN A 49 -9.16 -20.05 -6.92
CA GLN A 49 -9.25 -19.31 -5.67
C GLN A 49 -8.68 -17.88 -5.77
N PRO A 50 -9.19 -16.90 -4.98
CA PRO A 50 -8.60 -15.57 -4.89
C PRO A 50 -7.18 -15.61 -4.35
N LEU A 51 -6.29 -14.74 -4.85
CA LEU A 51 -4.88 -14.72 -4.47
C LEU A 51 -4.70 -14.48 -2.96
N TYR A 52 -5.51 -13.62 -2.36
CA TYR A 52 -5.46 -13.31 -0.93
C TYR A 52 -5.84 -14.48 0.00
N ARG A 53 -6.27 -15.61 -0.54
CA ARG A 53 -6.53 -16.84 0.22
C ARG A 53 -5.43 -17.89 0.04
N MET A 54 -4.50 -17.64 -0.87
CA MET A 54 -3.40 -18.56 -1.16
C MET A 54 -2.37 -18.54 -0.04
N GLN A 55 -1.78 -19.71 0.22
CA GLN A 55 -0.55 -19.82 0.98
C GLN A 55 0.66 -19.46 0.09
N PRO A 56 1.83 -19.10 0.65
CA PRO A 56 3.02 -18.75 -0.14
C PRO A 56 3.39 -19.77 -1.23
N VAL A 57 3.25 -21.06 -0.95
CA VAL A 57 3.53 -22.14 -1.94
C VAL A 57 2.55 -22.07 -3.11
N GLU A 58 1.26 -21.88 -2.85
CA GLU A 58 0.22 -21.75 -3.88
C GLU A 58 0.39 -20.47 -4.69
N ALA A 59 0.67 -19.35 -4.01
CA ALA A 59 0.95 -18.07 -4.66
C ALA A 59 2.18 -18.18 -5.58
N GLY A 60 3.24 -18.87 -5.15
CA GLY A 60 4.42 -19.12 -5.99
C GLY A 60 4.10 -19.92 -7.26
N ARG A 61 3.25 -20.95 -7.16
CA ARG A 61 2.77 -21.72 -8.32
C ARG A 61 1.87 -20.89 -9.24
N TYR A 62 1.02 -20.03 -8.66
CA TYR A 62 0.20 -19.09 -9.43
C TYR A 62 1.07 -18.06 -10.18
N ILE A 63 2.09 -17.50 -9.52
CA ILE A 63 3.05 -16.57 -10.12
C ILE A 63 3.74 -17.21 -11.33
N ALA A 64 4.29 -18.43 -11.18
CA ALA A 64 4.94 -19.15 -12.27
C ALA A 64 3.97 -19.37 -13.45
N TRP A 65 2.76 -19.85 -13.16
CA TRP A 65 1.76 -20.09 -14.18
C TRP A 65 1.34 -18.80 -14.91
N VAL A 66 1.01 -17.71 -14.20
CA VAL A 66 0.52 -16.48 -14.84
C VAL A 66 1.62 -15.81 -15.66
N HIS A 67 2.88 -15.97 -15.28
CA HIS A 67 4.02 -15.47 -16.03
C HIS A 67 4.13 -16.12 -17.41
N GLU A 68 3.88 -17.43 -17.50
CA GLU A 68 3.87 -18.19 -18.76
C GLU A 68 2.60 -17.95 -19.58
N ALA A 69 1.43 -17.94 -18.90
CA ALA A 69 0.11 -17.82 -19.53
C ALA A 69 -0.17 -16.42 -20.11
N GLU A 70 0.41 -15.37 -19.50
CA GLU A 70 0.25 -13.98 -19.96
C GLU A 70 1.62 -13.31 -20.09
N PRO A 71 2.25 -13.39 -21.27
CA PRO A 71 3.57 -12.80 -21.51
C PRO A 71 3.57 -11.27 -21.53
N ASP A 72 2.42 -10.62 -21.83
CA ASP A 72 2.31 -9.16 -21.78
C ASP A 72 2.28 -8.68 -20.34
N LEU A 73 3.31 -7.94 -19.93
CA LEU A 73 3.46 -7.46 -18.55
C LEU A 73 2.26 -6.60 -18.10
N ARG A 74 1.68 -5.77 -18.98
CA ARG A 74 0.54 -4.90 -18.63
C ARG A 74 -0.70 -5.72 -18.32
N LYS A 75 -1.00 -6.71 -19.15
CA LYS A 75 -2.12 -7.63 -18.94
C LYS A 75 -1.90 -8.52 -17.72
N ARG A 76 -0.65 -8.97 -17.51
CA ARG A 76 -0.30 -9.77 -16.32
C ARG A 76 -0.50 -8.98 -15.03
N ILE A 77 -0.13 -7.68 -14.99
CA ILE A 77 -0.41 -6.79 -13.86
C ILE A 77 -1.92 -6.70 -13.60
N ALA A 78 -2.72 -6.48 -14.65
CA ALA A 78 -4.18 -6.41 -14.51
C ALA A 78 -4.77 -7.74 -14.03
N ALA A 79 -4.31 -8.87 -14.54
CA ALA A 79 -4.76 -10.21 -14.13
C ALA A 79 -4.47 -10.48 -12.65
N ILE A 80 -3.23 -10.21 -12.19
CA ILE A 80 -2.83 -10.39 -10.79
C ILE A 80 -3.59 -9.41 -9.87
N GLY A 81 -3.71 -8.15 -10.28
CA GLY A 81 -4.46 -7.16 -9.50
C GLY A 81 -5.93 -7.55 -9.32
N ARG A 82 -6.60 -7.99 -10.39
CA ARG A 82 -7.99 -8.48 -10.33
C ARG A 82 -8.16 -9.74 -9.51
N LYS A 83 -7.14 -10.60 -9.46
CA LYS A 83 -7.13 -11.81 -8.63
C LYS A 83 -7.23 -11.50 -7.14
N ASN A 84 -6.96 -10.25 -6.74
CA ASN A 84 -7.11 -9.73 -5.39
C ASN A 84 -8.44 -8.99 -5.13
N ILE A 85 -9.36 -8.88 -6.10
CA ILE A 85 -10.66 -8.25 -5.83
C ILE A 85 -11.35 -8.98 -4.69
N GLY A 86 -11.79 -8.20 -3.67
CA GLY A 86 -12.34 -8.72 -2.43
C GLY A 86 -11.33 -8.93 -1.30
N GLN A 87 -10.03 -8.73 -1.52
CA GLN A 87 -9.02 -8.76 -0.46
C GLN A 87 -9.32 -7.67 0.59
N PRO A 88 -9.44 -8.03 1.89
CA PRO A 88 -9.75 -7.07 2.94
C PRO A 88 -8.70 -5.96 3.07
N TYR A 89 -9.17 -4.74 3.34
CA TYR A 89 -8.32 -3.59 3.57
C TYR A 89 -7.80 -3.55 5.02
N ARG A 90 -6.50 -3.25 5.18
CA ARG A 90 -5.89 -3.00 6.48
C ARG A 90 -4.68 -2.07 6.32
N LEU A 91 -4.60 -1.02 7.16
CA LEU A 91 -3.47 -0.09 7.20
C LEU A 91 -2.30 -0.63 8.04
N ASN A 92 -1.08 -0.16 7.72
CA ASN A 92 0.13 -0.37 8.51
C ASN A 92 0.40 -1.84 8.83
N LEU A 93 0.37 -2.70 7.83
CA LEU A 93 0.46 -4.15 8.00
C LEU A 93 1.86 -4.73 7.72
N LEU A 94 2.79 -3.95 7.18
CA LEU A 94 4.14 -4.41 6.86
C LEU A 94 5.22 -3.63 7.59
N GLY A 95 6.25 -4.37 8.02
CA GLY A 95 7.45 -3.88 8.66
C GLY A 95 8.73 -4.47 8.07
N GLU A 96 9.80 -4.51 8.89
CA GLU A 96 11.13 -4.96 8.48
C GLU A 96 11.65 -6.17 9.27
N PHE A 97 10.80 -6.88 10.02
CA PHE A 97 11.26 -8.10 10.72
C PHE A 97 11.61 -9.20 9.71
N PRO A 98 12.74 -9.90 9.84
CA PRO A 98 13.70 -9.91 10.96
C PRO A 98 14.91 -8.96 10.80
N PHE A 99 14.95 -8.09 9.79
CA PHE A 99 16.09 -7.19 9.55
C PHE A 99 16.15 -6.07 10.61
N GLN A 100 15.00 -5.61 11.10
CA GLN A 100 14.91 -4.69 12.24
C GLN A 100 14.00 -5.29 13.30
N VAL A 101 14.53 -5.47 14.53
CA VAL A 101 13.85 -6.18 15.60
C VAL A 101 12.80 -5.34 16.35
N HIS A 102 12.82 -4.02 16.22
CA HIS A 102 11.83 -3.14 16.85
C HIS A 102 10.58 -2.92 15.98
N ASP A 103 10.57 -3.44 14.76
CA ASP A 103 9.41 -3.50 13.88
C ASP A 103 9.10 -4.98 13.59
N ASP A 104 8.19 -5.54 14.38
CA ASP A 104 7.84 -6.97 14.37
C ASP A 104 6.83 -7.36 13.28
N LEU A 105 6.40 -6.38 12.48
CA LEU A 105 5.48 -6.63 11.38
C LEU A 105 6.16 -7.39 10.24
N PRO A 106 5.40 -8.23 9.50
CA PRO A 106 5.93 -9.04 8.42
C PRO A 106 6.35 -8.20 7.22
N MET A 107 7.20 -8.75 6.35
CA MET A 107 7.69 -8.09 5.14
C MET A 107 6.75 -8.22 3.93
N PHE A 108 5.73 -9.04 4.02
CA PHE A 108 4.66 -9.20 3.01
C PHE A 108 3.35 -9.59 3.68
N SER A 109 2.23 -9.41 2.95
CA SER A 109 0.91 -9.88 3.34
C SER A 109 0.14 -10.32 2.10
N LEU A 110 -0.45 -11.53 2.14
CA LEU A 110 -1.36 -11.99 1.09
C LEU A 110 -2.82 -11.76 1.46
N ASP A 111 -3.18 -11.90 2.72
CA ASP A 111 -4.56 -11.90 3.23
C ASP A 111 -5.19 -10.49 3.32
N HIS A 112 -4.37 -9.45 3.48
CA HIS A 112 -4.81 -8.05 3.58
C HIS A 112 -3.89 -7.13 2.78
N SER A 113 -4.40 -5.97 2.38
CA SER A 113 -3.59 -4.90 1.81
C SER A 113 -4.11 -3.51 2.19
N ASP A 114 -3.21 -2.53 2.26
CA ASP A 114 -3.55 -1.14 1.98
C ASP A 114 -3.27 -0.81 0.50
N CYS A 115 -3.47 0.44 0.11
CA CYS A 115 -3.32 0.85 -1.28
C CYS A 115 -1.88 0.68 -1.81
N VAL A 116 -0.86 0.95 -0.99
CA VAL A 116 0.54 0.83 -1.39
C VAL A 116 0.95 -0.64 -1.45
N VAL A 117 0.61 -1.42 -0.43
CA VAL A 117 0.87 -2.86 -0.37
C VAL A 117 0.24 -3.58 -1.57
N PHE A 118 -1.00 -3.25 -1.92
CA PHE A 118 -1.68 -3.80 -3.10
C PHE A 118 -0.89 -3.56 -4.39
N VAL A 119 -0.45 -2.33 -4.63
CA VAL A 119 0.29 -1.95 -5.84
C VAL A 119 1.67 -2.61 -5.86
N GLU A 120 2.42 -2.54 -4.74
CA GLU A 120 3.76 -3.13 -4.63
C GLU A 120 3.74 -4.64 -4.86
N HIS A 121 2.78 -5.35 -4.25
CA HIS A 121 2.62 -6.81 -4.43
C HIS A 121 2.24 -7.15 -5.86
N THR A 122 1.30 -6.40 -6.45
CA THR A 122 0.86 -6.65 -7.84
C THR A 122 2.00 -6.49 -8.84
N TYR A 123 2.78 -5.40 -8.74
CA TYR A 123 3.95 -5.21 -9.60
C TYR A 123 5.03 -6.26 -9.35
N ALA A 124 5.34 -6.54 -8.08
CA ALA A 124 6.35 -7.52 -7.73
C ALA A 124 6.02 -8.92 -8.26
N MET A 125 4.78 -9.39 -8.09
CA MET A 125 4.35 -10.68 -8.62
C MET A 125 4.38 -10.71 -10.15
N ALA A 126 3.94 -9.62 -10.81
CA ALA A 126 3.93 -9.56 -12.27
C ALA A 126 5.35 -9.57 -12.89
N LEU A 127 6.34 -9.13 -12.16
CA LEU A 127 7.75 -9.11 -12.58
C LEU A 127 8.52 -10.38 -12.22
N SER A 128 7.89 -11.35 -11.56
CA SER A 128 8.53 -12.54 -10.99
C SER A 128 8.00 -13.83 -11.60
N GLN A 129 8.81 -14.89 -11.54
CA GLN A 129 8.47 -16.24 -12.02
C GLN A 129 8.36 -17.26 -10.87
N SER A 130 8.70 -16.86 -9.65
CA SER A 130 8.66 -17.69 -8.46
C SER A 130 8.32 -16.88 -7.22
N TRP A 131 8.04 -17.59 -6.10
CA TRP A 131 7.84 -16.96 -4.81
C TRP A 131 9.07 -16.20 -4.30
N ASP A 132 10.24 -16.78 -4.46
CA ASP A 132 11.51 -16.17 -4.02
C ASP A 132 11.82 -14.90 -4.82
N GLU A 133 11.60 -14.94 -6.14
CA GLU A 133 11.74 -13.74 -6.98
C GLU A 133 10.73 -12.66 -6.59
N PHE A 134 9.48 -13.03 -6.33
CA PHE A 134 8.47 -12.09 -5.84
C PHE A 134 8.90 -11.43 -4.54
N PHE A 135 9.38 -12.22 -3.57
CA PHE A 135 9.80 -11.67 -2.29
C PHE A 135 10.89 -10.61 -2.46
N TRP A 136 11.92 -10.90 -3.25
CA TRP A 136 13.02 -9.95 -3.46
C TRP A 136 12.63 -8.78 -4.36
N MET A 137 11.76 -8.99 -5.35
CA MET A 137 11.20 -7.92 -6.18
C MET A 137 10.36 -6.95 -5.35
N LEU A 138 9.57 -7.45 -4.41
CA LEU A 138 8.84 -6.63 -3.46
C LEU A 138 9.79 -5.73 -2.65
N GLN A 139 10.90 -6.27 -2.16
CA GLN A 139 11.88 -5.48 -1.43
C GLN A 139 12.56 -4.45 -2.35
N ARG A 140 12.82 -4.80 -3.61
CA ARG A 140 13.37 -3.87 -4.61
C ARG A 140 12.46 -2.66 -4.88
N ILE A 141 11.15 -2.86 -4.89
CA ILE A 141 10.14 -1.82 -5.09
C ILE A 141 9.92 -0.99 -3.82
N ARG A 142 9.84 -1.65 -2.67
CA ARG A 142 9.47 -1.04 -1.39
C ARG A 142 10.57 -0.18 -0.79
N TYR A 143 11.83 -0.53 -1.02
CA TYR A 143 12.99 0.14 -0.42
C TYR A 143 13.89 0.80 -1.47
N ARG A 144 14.46 1.94 -1.13
CA ARG A 144 15.48 2.59 -1.96
C ARG A 144 16.66 1.65 -2.17
N ASP A 145 17.02 1.42 -3.45
CA ASP A 145 18.05 0.48 -3.88
C ASP A 145 17.84 -0.96 -3.40
N GLY A 146 16.61 -1.29 -2.96
CA GLY A 146 16.24 -2.59 -2.42
C GLY A 146 16.84 -2.91 -1.04
N VAL A 147 17.45 -1.95 -0.35
CA VAL A 147 18.06 -2.14 0.99
C VAL A 147 16.98 -2.11 2.05
N ILE A 148 16.75 -3.25 2.71
CA ILE A 148 15.71 -3.38 3.73
C ILE A 148 16.06 -2.58 4.97
N GLY A 149 15.16 -1.66 5.36
CA GLY A 149 15.32 -0.86 6.58
C GLY A 149 14.37 0.33 6.62
N VAL A 150 13.99 0.77 7.82
CA VAL A 150 13.05 1.88 7.99
C VAL A 150 13.56 3.18 7.36
N ALA A 151 14.85 3.45 7.39
CA ALA A 151 15.43 4.65 6.80
C ALA A 151 15.50 4.63 5.26
N THR A 152 15.38 3.47 4.67
CA THR A 152 15.41 3.24 3.21
C THR A 152 14.03 2.94 2.64
N ARG A 153 13.02 2.71 3.48
CA ARG A 153 11.62 2.54 3.06
C ARG A 153 11.15 3.78 2.31
N ASN A 154 10.43 3.58 1.22
CA ASN A 154 9.84 4.66 0.43
C ASN A 154 8.58 5.19 1.12
N HIS A 155 8.75 6.06 2.13
CA HIS A 155 7.66 6.55 2.98
C HIS A 155 6.73 7.56 2.29
N TYR A 156 7.26 8.34 1.35
CA TYR A 156 6.51 9.37 0.62
C TYR A 156 6.32 8.96 -0.83
N THR A 157 5.08 8.83 -1.25
CA THR A 157 4.75 8.34 -2.59
C THR A 157 5.43 9.16 -3.68
N GLU A 158 5.28 10.50 -3.67
CA GLU A 158 5.77 11.36 -4.75
C GLU A 158 7.30 11.53 -4.74
N MET A 159 7.92 11.57 -3.55
CA MET A 159 9.31 11.98 -3.42
C MET A 159 10.26 10.83 -3.03
N ASP A 160 9.72 9.67 -2.63
CA ASP A 160 10.50 8.45 -2.37
C ASP A 160 10.12 7.37 -3.37
N TRP A 161 8.89 6.88 -3.32
CA TRP A 161 8.45 5.72 -4.09
C TRP A 161 8.54 5.94 -5.60
N ASN A 162 7.94 7.03 -6.10
CA ASN A 162 7.96 7.36 -7.52
C ASN A 162 9.39 7.60 -8.03
N VAL A 163 10.26 8.17 -7.20
CA VAL A 163 11.67 8.47 -7.53
C VAL A 163 12.52 7.21 -7.54
N ALA A 164 12.41 6.36 -6.52
CA ALA A 164 13.18 5.12 -6.39
C ALA A 164 12.78 4.07 -7.47
N ASN A 165 11.55 4.16 -7.96
CA ASN A 165 10.99 3.23 -8.95
C ASN A 165 10.87 3.79 -10.38
N ARG A 166 11.72 4.78 -10.75
CA ARG A 166 11.77 5.31 -12.14
C ARG A 166 12.16 4.25 -13.18
N TRP A 167 12.81 3.19 -12.76
CA TRP A 167 13.11 2.05 -13.62
C TRP A 167 11.85 1.27 -14.03
N LEU A 168 10.78 1.35 -13.23
CA LEU A 168 9.49 0.67 -13.42
C LEU A 168 8.45 1.60 -14.04
N VAL A 169 8.33 2.84 -13.52
CA VAL A 169 7.28 3.80 -13.92
C VAL A 169 7.85 5.20 -14.16
N THR A 170 7.24 5.94 -15.10
CA THR A 170 7.59 7.31 -15.44
C THR A 170 6.39 8.24 -15.29
N ASP A 171 6.54 9.34 -14.56
CA ASP A 171 5.49 10.35 -14.39
C ASP A 171 5.17 11.03 -15.74
N ILE A 172 3.93 10.86 -16.18
CA ILE A 172 3.40 11.43 -17.43
C ILE A 172 2.28 12.44 -17.20
N SER A 173 2.07 12.87 -15.94
CA SER A 173 0.93 13.70 -15.56
C SER A 173 0.89 15.04 -16.30
N ALA A 174 2.04 15.70 -16.43
CA ALA A 174 2.15 16.97 -17.14
C ALA A 174 1.86 16.81 -18.65
N ASP A 175 2.39 15.75 -19.26
CA ASP A 175 2.19 15.47 -20.69
C ASP A 175 0.75 15.08 -21.02
N LEU A 176 0.09 14.35 -20.09
CA LEU A 176 -1.32 13.99 -20.23
C LEU A 176 -2.23 15.21 -20.16
N ALA A 177 -2.01 16.07 -19.16
CA ALA A 177 -2.84 17.24 -18.93
C ALA A 177 -2.52 18.39 -19.90
N GLY A 178 -1.29 18.48 -20.42
CA GLY A 178 -0.88 19.57 -21.31
C GLY A 178 -1.07 20.93 -20.64
N PRO A 179 -1.77 21.88 -21.31
CA PRO A 179 -2.01 23.22 -20.73
C PRO A 179 -2.94 23.20 -19.49
N ASP A 180 -3.71 22.14 -19.30
CA ASP A 180 -4.59 21.96 -18.13
C ASP A 180 -3.85 21.37 -16.91
N ALA A 181 -2.54 21.14 -16.99
CA ALA A 181 -1.76 20.62 -15.88
C ALA A 181 -1.77 21.57 -14.70
N ALA A 182 -2.26 21.07 -13.55
CA ALA A 182 -2.12 21.77 -12.30
C ALA A 182 -0.82 21.36 -11.59
N ALA A 183 -0.35 22.20 -10.67
CA ALA A 183 0.88 21.92 -9.93
C ALA A 183 0.76 22.37 -8.48
N TYR A 184 1.52 21.68 -7.61
CA TYR A 184 1.71 22.05 -6.21
C TYR A 184 3.18 21.90 -5.81
N THR A 185 3.56 22.57 -4.75
CA THR A 185 4.87 22.41 -4.14
C THR A 185 4.72 21.68 -2.81
N MET A 186 5.52 20.66 -2.60
CA MET A 186 5.60 19.95 -1.33
C MET A 186 7.01 19.95 -0.78
N THR A 187 7.10 20.02 0.54
CA THR A 187 8.37 19.91 1.27
C THR A 187 8.26 18.73 2.23
N ILE A 188 9.21 17.81 2.17
CA ILE A 188 9.31 16.70 3.13
C ILE A 188 10.58 16.83 3.97
N ASP A 189 10.45 16.54 5.25
CA ASP A 189 11.54 16.44 6.22
C ASP A 189 11.62 15.00 6.73
N ARG A 190 12.42 14.18 6.01
CA ARG A 190 12.60 12.76 6.34
C ARG A 190 13.25 12.57 7.69
N ALA A 191 14.19 13.45 8.06
CA ALA A 191 14.87 13.36 9.34
C ALA A 191 13.89 13.54 10.50
N ARG A 192 13.04 14.57 10.43
CA ARG A 192 11.98 14.79 11.42
C ARG A 192 10.99 13.62 11.45
N PHE A 193 10.54 13.13 10.29
CA PHE A 193 9.60 12.01 10.18
C PHE A 193 10.18 10.75 10.83
N LEU A 194 11.38 10.33 10.45
CA LEU A 194 12.05 9.13 10.97
C LEU A 194 12.28 9.21 12.47
N ARG A 195 12.75 10.38 12.97
CA ARG A 195 12.93 10.59 14.41
C ARG A 195 11.62 10.50 15.19
N THR A 196 10.54 11.15 14.69
CA THR A 196 9.28 11.24 15.44
C THR A 196 8.41 9.98 15.34
N ARG A 197 8.50 9.23 14.24
CA ARG A 197 7.64 8.06 13.99
C ARG A 197 8.36 6.73 14.21
N HIS A 198 9.67 6.70 13.99
CA HIS A 198 10.45 5.47 13.98
C HIS A 198 11.65 5.51 14.93
N HIS A 199 11.81 6.59 15.71
CA HIS A 199 12.94 6.78 16.64
C HIS A 199 14.30 6.55 15.98
N THR A 200 14.41 6.89 14.70
CA THR A 200 15.60 6.69 13.87
C THR A 200 16.20 8.05 13.49
N GLU A 201 17.46 8.26 13.85
CA GLU A 201 18.19 9.46 13.51
C GLU A 201 18.79 9.37 12.10
N THR A 202 18.73 10.46 11.37
CA THR A 202 19.36 10.62 10.05
C THR A 202 19.68 12.07 9.78
N SER A 203 20.67 12.32 8.92
CA SER A 203 21.08 13.66 8.49
C SER A 203 20.52 14.05 7.12
N ILE A 204 19.52 13.34 6.60
CA ILE A 204 18.91 13.66 5.30
C ILE A 204 18.26 15.05 5.39
N PRO A 205 18.65 16.02 4.54
CA PRO A 205 18.09 17.35 4.57
C PRO A 205 16.62 17.34 4.10
N ALA A 206 15.86 18.35 4.54
CA ALA A 206 14.52 18.58 4.00
C ALA A 206 14.62 18.87 2.49
N GLU A 207 13.67 18.35 1.74
CA GLU A 207 13.64 18.44 0.27
C GLU A 207 12.32 19.06 -0.17
N THR A 208 12.41 20.00 -1.12
CA THR A 208 11.25 20.65 -1.73
C THR A 208 11.17 20.27 -3.21
N SER A 209 9.98 19.90 -3.67
CA SER A 209 9.75 19.54 -5.07
C SER A 209 8.44 20.13 -5.56
N ARG A 210 8.43 20.51 -6.85
CA ARG A 210 7.22 20.89 -7.57
C ARG A 210 6.67 19.67 -8.29
N GLN A 211 5.39 19.37 -8.07
CA GLN A 211 4.69 18.21 -8.61
C GLN A 211 3.57 18.67 -9.55
N ALA A 212 3.43 17.99 -10.70
CA ALA A 212 2.30 18.20 -11.60
C ALA A 212 1.23 17.13 -11.38
N TYR A 213 -0.03 17.46 -11.66
CA TYR A 213 -1.14 16.51 -11.63
C TYR A 213 -2.22 16.88 -12.66
N VAL A 214 -3.06 15.92 -13.01
CA VAL A 214 -4.27 16.10 -13.85
C VAL A 214 -5.41 16.46 -12.90
N PRO A 215 -6.05 17.63 -13.02
CA PRO A 215 -7.23 17.98 -12.23
C PRO A 215 -8.36 16.95 -12.38
N LYS A 216 -9.14 16.71 -11.33
CA LYS A 216 -10.18 15.68 -11.32
C LYS A 216 -11.23 15.83 -12.43
N ASP A 217 -11.55 17.07 -12.82
CA ASP A 217 -12.49 17.39 -13.89
C ASP A 217 -11.91 17.20 -15.31
N ARG A 218 -10.60 16.94 -15.45
CA ARG A 218 -9.91 16.69 -16.72
C ARG A 218 -9.65 15.22 -16.99
N VAL A 219 -9.89 14.34 -16.02
CA VAL A 219 -9.56 12.91 -16.13
C VAL A 219 -10.30 12.25 -17.31
N ALA A 220 -11.58 12.53 -17.49
CA ALA A 220 -12.36 11.96 -18.60
C ALA A 220 -11.74 12.28 -19.98
N ALA A 221 -11.23 13.49 -20.15
CA ALA A 221 -10.63 13.91 -21.43
C ALA A 221 -9.32 13.18 -21.76
N ILE A 222 -8.60 12.69 -20.77
CA ILE A 222 -7.30 12.01 -20.94
C ILE A 222 -7.36 10.49 -20.76
N ALA A 223 -8.50 9.97 -20.30
CA ALA A 223 -8.63 8.54 -19.91
C ALA A 223 -8.24 7.61 -21.07
N GLY A 224 -8.62 7.89 -22.31
CA GLY A 224 -8.26 7.08 -23.47
C GLY A 224 -6.75 6.99 -23.76
N ARG A 225 -5.93 7.85 -23.17
CA ARG A 225 -4.46 7.84 -23.29
C ARG A 225 -3.77 7.01 -22.19
N LEU A 226 -4.51 6.60 -21.15
CA LEU A 226 -4.01 5.71 -20.10
C LEU A 226 -3.91 4.27 -20.61
N ARG A 227 -2.99 3.49 -20.04
CA ARG A 227 -2.76 2.08 -20.42
C ARG A 227 -2.87 1.20 -19.18
N GLU A 228 -3.22 -0.07 -19.40
CA GLU A 228 -3.18 -1.06 -18.33
C GLU A 228 -1.82 -1.08 -17.64
N GLY A 229 -1.83 -1.25 -16.32
CA GLY A 229 -0.62 -1.27 -15.50
C GLY A 229 -0.01 0.11 -15.23
N ASP A 230 -0.61 1.23 -15.71
CA ASP A 230 -0.17 2.57 -15.29
C ASP A 230 -0.51 2.77 -13.80
N LEU A 231 0.43 3.34 -13.04
CA LEU A 231 0.22 3.69 -11.63
C LEU A 231 -0.57 4.98 -11.50
N VAL A 232 -1.48 5.01 -10.56
CA VAL A 232 -2.28 6.20 -10.20
C VAL A 232 -1.91 6.65 -8.80
N ASN A 233 -1.52 7.91 -8.63
CA ASN A 233 -1.49 8.56 -7.33
C ASN A 233 -2.67 9.53 -7.25
N VAL A 234 -3.53 9.35 -6.26
CA VAL A 234 -4.66 10.24 -5.97
C VAL A 234 -4.15 11.43 -5.18
N ILE A 235 -4.25 12.61 -5.74
CA ILE A 235 -3.79 13.85 -5.13
C ILE A 235 -4.96 14.51 -4.40
N SER A 236 -4.78 14.69 -3.10
CA SER A 236 -5.71 15.40 -2.23
C SER A 236 -5.05 16.60 -1.59
N THR A 237 -5.88 17.51 -1.12
CA THR A 237 -5.45 18.64 -0.28
C THR A 237 -6.17 18.62 1.06
N ARG A 238 -5.47 19.04 2.10
CA ARG A 238 -6.03 19.32 3.43
C ARG A 238 -5.39 20.60 3.95
N ASP A 239 -6.19 21.58 4.31
CA ASP A 239 -5.74 22.89 4.82
C ASP A 239 -4.66 23.52 3.92
N GLY A 240 -4.86 23.44 2.59
CA GLY A 240 -3.94 23.98 1.58
C GLY A 240 -2.68 23.13 1.32
N THR A 241 -2.47 22.04 2.08
CA THR A 241 -1.33 21.12 1.86
C THR A 241 -1.75 20.00 0.93
N TYR A 242 -1.00 19.82 -0.16
CA TYR A 242 -1.21 18.76 -1.15
C TYR A 242 -0.35 17.54 -0.84
N PHE A 243 -0.90 16.34 -1.10
CA PHE A 243 -0.19 15.07 -0.92
C PHE A 243 -0.89 13.93 -1.69
N ALA A 244 -0.13 12.88 -2.02
CA ALA A 244 -0.73 11.63 -2.49
C ALA A 244 -1.44 10.94 -1.32
N SER A 245 -2.75 10.90 -1.39
CA SER A 245 -3.60 10.33 -0.33
C SER A 245 -3.95 8.86 -0.57
N HIS A 246 -3.72 8.36 -1.78
CA HIS A 246 -4.09 7.02 -2.19
C HIS A 246 -3.36 6.63 -3.49
N VAL A 247 -3.22 5.33 -3.74
CA VAL A 247 -2.64 4.79 -4.97
C VAL A 247 -3.44 3.60 -5.49
N GLY A 248 -3.25 3.27 -6.77
CA GLY A 248 -3.81 2.10 -7.42
C GLY A 248 -3.34 2.00 -8.87
N LEU A 249 -4.01 1.16 -9.65
CA LEU A 249 -3.61 0.80 -11.01
C LEU A 249 -4.71 1.16 -12.01
N VAL A 250 -4.31 1.52 -13.23
CA VAL A 250 -5.21 1.59 -14.37
C VAL A 250 -5.39 0.18 -14.92
N VAL A 251 -6.63 -0.21 -15.18
CA VAL A 251 -6.98 -1.44 -15.89
C VAL A 251 -7.99 -1.14 -16.98
N LEU A 252 -8.06 -1.99 -18.01
CA LEU A 252 -9.07 -1.90 -19.05
C LEU A 252 -10.31 -2.68 -18.64
N GLY A 253 -11.44 -2.00 -18.43
CA GLY A 253 -12.71 -2.62 -18.10
C GLY A 253 -13.28 -3.47 -19.24
N ALA A 254 -14.24 -4.32 -18.94
CA ALA A 254 -14.95 -5.13 -19.94
C ALA A 254 -15.78 -4.25 -20.92
N ASP A 255 -16.11 -3.03 -20.51
CA ASP A 255 -16.76 -1.98 -21.29
C ASP A 255 -15.81 -1.25 -22.26
N GLY A 256 -14.51 -1.55 -22.21
CA GLY A 256 -13.46 -0.89 -22.98
C GLY A 256 -12.94 0.42 -22.37
N GLU A 257 -13.50 0.84 -21.23
CA GLU A 257 -13.10 2.05 -20.54
C GLU A 257 -11.93 1.81 -19.57
N ARG A 258 -11.27 2.89 -19.15
CA ARG A 258 -10.18 2.83 -18.16
C ARG A 258 -10.75 2.89 -16.75
N HIS A 259 -10.51 1.83 -16.01
CA HIS A 259 -10.94 1.67 -14.62
C HIS A 259 -9.78 1.87 -13.66
N PHE A 260 -10.13 2.16 -12.42
CA PHE A 260 -9.24 2.30 -11.29
C PHE A 260 -9.36 1.06 -10.38
N LEU A 261 -8.31 0.25 -10.34
CA LEU A 261 -8.20 -0.94 -9.49
C LEU A 261 -7.34 -0.61 -8.28
N HIS A 262 -7.91 -0.69 -7.09
CA HIS A 262 -7.24 -0.23 -5.87
C HIS A 262 -7.73 -0.93 -4.61
N SER A 263 -6.91 -0.90 -3.54
CA SER A 263 -7.27 -1.35 -2.19
C SER A 263 -7.68 -0.18 -1.33
N SER A 264 -8.92 -0.13 -0.89
CA SER A 264 -9.44 0.83 0.08
C SER A 264 -10.60 0.20 0.84
N GLU A 265 -10.94 0.72 2.03
CA GLU A 265 -12.04 0.17 2.81
C GLU A 265 -13.32 -0.05 1.99
N PRO A 266 -13.95 -1.22 2.13
CA PRO A 266 -13.59 -2.35 2.99
C PRO A 266 -12.60 -3.33 2.34
N GLN A 267 -12.35 -3.25 1.02
CA GLN A 267 -11.61 -4.26 0.26
C GLN A 267 -11.10 -3.74 -1.09
N VAL A 268 -10.24 -4.52 -1.75
CA VAL A 268 -9.81 -4.29 -3.14
C VAL A 268 -11.02 -4.32 -4.07
N ARG A 269 -11.09 -3.32 -4.94
CA ARG A 269 -12.16 -3.20 -5.96
C ARG A 269 -11.68 -2.52 -7.23
N GLU A 270 -12.41 -2.79 -8.28
CA GLU A 270 -12.32 -2.09 -9.58
C GLU A 270 -13.53 -1.18 -9.72
N GLU A 271 -13.32 0.07 -10.13
CA GLU A 271 -14.38 1.03 -10.39
C GLU A 271 -13.94 2.04 -11.46
N THR A 272 -14.87 2.76 -12.07
CA THR A 272 -14.53 3.84 -12.99
C THR A 272 -13.93 5.03 -12.24
N PHE A 273 -13.11 5.85 -12.90
CA PHE A 273 -12.62 7.11 -12.32
C PHE A 273 -13.77 8.06 -11.94
N GLU A 274 -14.85 8.06 -12.73
CA GLU A 274 -16.05 8.83 -12.44
C GLU A 274 -16.69 8.40 -11.11
N SER A 275 -16.88 7.11 -10.90
CA SER A 275 -17.41 6.56 -9.63
C SER A 275 -16.53 6.91 -8.44
N PHE A 276 -15.21 6.82 -8.60
CA PHE A 276 -14.27 7.21 -7.56
C PHE A 276 -14.39 8.71 -7.21
N ILE A 277 -14.44 9.59 -8.23
CA ILE A 277 -14.59 11.05 -8.07
C ILE A 277 -15.92 11.37 -7.39
N ALA A 278 -17.02 10.75 -7.82
CA ALA A 278 -18.34 10.95 -7.23
C ALA A 278 -18.38 10.55 -5.73
N ARG A 279 -17.76 9.40 -5.38
CA ARG A 279 -17.66 8.97 -3.97
C ARG A 279 -16.81 9.94 -3.13
N ALA A 280 -15.71 10.44 -3.71
CA ALA A 280 -14.88 11.43 -3.03
C ALA A 280 -15.70 12.72 -2.76
N ALA A 281 -16.39 13.24 -3.76
CA ALA A 281 -17.26 14.41 -3.62
C ALA A 281 -18.36 14.20 -2.57
N ALA A 282 -19.02 13.04 -2.55
CA ALA A 282 -20.02 12.71 -1.55
C ALA A 282 -19.45 12.66 -0.12
N ARG A 283 -18.21 12.18 0.04
CA ARG A 283 -17.50 12.19 1.34
C ARG A 283 -17.13 13.61 1.76
N GLU A 284 -16.65 14.45 0.84
CA GLU A 284 -16.34 15.85 1.08
C GLU A 284 -17.57 16.61 1.56
N GLU A 285 -18.72 16.40 0.90
CA GLU A 285 -19.99 17.01 1.28
C GLU A 285 -20.46 16.59 2.68
N ARG A 286 -20.39 15.27 3.01
CA ARG A 286 -20.72 14.80 4.37
C ARG A 286 -19.81 15.44 5.43
N ASN A 287 -18.50 15.49 5.18
CA ASN A 287 -17.55 16.11 6.10
C ASN A 287 -17.89 17.59 6.32
N ARG A 288 -18.25 18.31 5.26
CA ARG A 288 -18.67 19.72 5.34
C ARG A 288 -19.93 19.90 6.19
N GLN A 289 -20.94 19.03 5.98
CA GLN A 289 -22.20 19.06 6.75
C GLN A 289 -21.97 18.75 8.24
N GLU A 290 -21.00 17.88 8.54
CA GLU A 290 -20.63 17.50 9.90
C GLU A 290 -19.60 18.46 10.55
N GLY A 291 -19.19 19.54 9.86
CA GLY A 291 -18.17 20.48 10.35
C GLY A 291 -16.77 19.86 10.50
N LYS A 292 -16.49 18.75 9.79
CA LYS A 292 -15.20 18.05 9.83
C LYS A 292 -14.25 18.58 8.77
N HIS A 293 -13.00 18.84 9.17
CA HIS A 293 -11.89 19.13 8.26
C HIS A 293 -11.40 17.82 7.61
N GLY A 294 -11.96 17.48 6.45
CA GLY A 294 -11.58 16.32 5.66
C GLY A 294 -10.55 16.67 4.56
N GLN A 295 -10.01 15.64 3.94
CA GLN A 295 -9.25 15.83 2.70
C GLN A 295 -10.20 16.02 1.51
N VAL A 296 -9.79 16.89 0.55
CA VAL A 296 -10.50 17.21 -0.68
C VAL A 296 -9.72 16.64 -1.87
N LEU A 297 -10.39 15.93 -2.78
CA LEU A 297 -9.79 15.40 -4.00
C LEU A 297 -9.44 16.56 -4.95
N ALA A 298 -8.14 16.71 -5.25
CA ALA A 298 -7.65 17.69 -6.23
C ALA A 298 -7.56 17.09 -7.63
N GLY A 299 -7.06 15.87 -7.76
CA GLY A 299 -6.88 15.21 -9.05
C GLY A 299 -5.99 13.97 -8.94
N PHE A 300 -5.25 13.67 -10.01
CA PHE A 300 -4.48 12.44 -10.13
C PHE A 300 -3.11 12.69 -10.75
N LYS A 301 -2.10 11.98 -10.29
CA LYS A 301 -0.87 11.76 -11.05
C LYS A 301 -0.95 10.40 -11.71
N PHE A 302 -0.47 10.32 -12.92
CA PHE A 302 -0.37 9.08 -13.67
C PHE A 302 1.08 8.80 -14.01
N LEU A 303 1.54 7.62 -13.63
CA LEU A 303 2.88 7.16 -13.94
C LEU A 303 2.77 5.96 -14.89
N ARG A 304 3.31 6.14 -16.10
CA ARG A 304 3.33 5.13 -17.14
C ARG A 304 4.23 3.97 -16.73
N LEU A 305 3.71 2.74 -16.73
CA LEU A 305 4.57 1.56 -16.72
C LEU A 305 5.51 1.64 -17.94
N ASN A 306 6.81 1.53 -17.71
CA ASN A 306 7.80 1.61 -18.78
C ASN A 306 7.63 0.45 -19.78
N ASP A 307 7.78 0.72 -21.08
CA ASP A 307 7.66 -0.34 -22.10
C ASP A 307 8.84 -1.32 -22.06
N ASN A 308 9.98 -0.89 -21.52
CA ASN A 308 11.15 -1.72 -21.29
C ASN A 308 11.57 -1.60 -19.81
N VAL A 309 11.13 -2.55 -18.99
CA VAL A 309 11.45 -2.60 -17.56
C VAL A 309 12.77 -3.35 -17.37
N VAL A 310 13.82 -2.62 -16.97
CA VAL A 310 15.12 -3.18 -16.59
C VAL A 310 15.28 -3.05 -15.10
N VAL A 311 15.19 -4.19 -14.38
CA VAL A 311 15.30 -4.20 -12.91
C VAL A 311 16.74 -3.90 -12.51
N PRO A 312 17.00 -2.82 -11.76
CA PRO A 312 18.34 -2.55 -11.26
C PRO A 312 18.76 -3.59 -10.21
N PRO A 313 20.06 -3.88 -10.10
CA PRO A 313 20.55 -4.77 -9.06
C PRO A 313 20.20 -4.23 -7.66
N MET A 314 19.99 -5.13 -6.72
CA MET A 314 19.84 -4.77 -5.31
C MET A 314 21.21 -4.52 -4.69
N ALA A 315 21.27 -3.52 -3.81
CA ALA A 315 22.45 -3.33 -2.97
C ALA A 315 22.57 -4.46 -1.92
N PRO A 316 23.76 -4.67 -1.33
CA PRO A 316 23.94 -5.65 -0.25
C PRO A 316 22.96 -5.41 0.90
N GLN A 317 22.38 -6.50 1.39
CA GLN A 317 21.40 -6.44 2.48
C GLN A 317 22.07 -6.32 3.84
N PRO A 318 21.45 -5.61 4.81
CA PRO A 318 21.88 -5.64 6.20
C PRO A 318 21.74 -7.06 6.75
N ARG A 319 22.53 -7.40 7.77
CA ARG A 319 22.35 -8.68 8.46
C ARG A 319 21.08 -8.61 9.31
N PRO A 320 20.27 -9.70 9.37
CA PRO A 320 19.13 -9.77 10.28
C PRO A 320 19.53 -9.38 11.71
N GLY A 321 18.72 -8.53 12.37
CA GLY A 321 19.00 -8.03 13.71
C GLY A 321 20.01 -6.88 13.81
N HIS A 322 20.59 -6.43 12.69
CA HIS A 322 21.50 -5.28 12.65
C HIS A 322 20.95 -4.20 11.71
N PRO A 323 20.70 -2.97 12.16
CA PRO A 323 20.25 -1.91 11.26
C PRO A 323 21.32 -1.58 10.21
N ALA A 324 20.87 -1.25 8.99
CA ALA A 324 21.78 -0.76 7.95
C ALA A 324 22.42 0.55 8.40
N GLY A 325 23.74 0.58 8.51
CA GLY A 325 24.50 1.79 8.86
C GLY A 325 25.01 1.88 10.30
N ALA A 326 25.10 0.77 11.03
CA ALA A 326 25.88 0.68 12.27
C ALA A 326 27.34 0.36 11.98
#